data_48b40b8638f4db17806aca485d3c7180
#
_entry.id   48b40b8638f4db17806aca485d3c7180
#
_cell.length_a   1.000
_cell.length_b   1.000
_cell.length_c   1.000
_cell.angle_alpha   90.00
_cell.angle_beta   90.00
_cell.angle_gamma   90.00
#
_symmetry.space_group_name_H-M   'P 1'
#
loop_
_entity.id
_entity.type
_entity.pdbx_description
1 polymer ?
#
loop_
_entity_poly.entity_id
_entity_poly.type
_entity_poly.pdbx_seq_one_letter_code
_entity_poly.pdbx_strand_id
1 'polypeptide(L)'
;MAGAVPDNIDKPAYTGAPPPSGLSADEQHAYDQLAFFYKHGLAFAQEMGNRPQTLYGIEDSPIGLASWILDHDARSYALITRIFAGQEEGLTRDDILDNITLYWLSNTAVSSARLYWENKLGFFSPKHVAIPVAVSVFPDEIYAAPRSWAEGAYPKLIHYNKLDKGGHFAAWEQPQLFSEEVRAGFRPLRK
;
A
#
# COMPACT_ATOMS: atom_id res chain seq x y z
N MET A 1 2.35 -1.26 4.14
CA MET A 1 3.10 -0.01 3.84
C MET A 1 3.53 0.69 5.12
N ALA A 2 4.79 1.09 5.24
CA ALA A 2 5.30 1.78 6.43
C ALA A 2 4.97 3.28 6.37
N GLY A 3 4.46 3.86 7.47
CA GLY A 3 4.35 5.31 7.65
C GLY A 3 5.68 5.87 8.14
N ALA A 4 6.63 6.09 7.23
CA ALA A 4 8.02 6.41 7.56
C ALA A 4 8.63 7.52 6.69
N VAL A 5 7.86 8.15 5.81
CA VAL A 5 8.39 9.18 4.90
C VAL A 5 8.66 10.47 5.67
N PRO A 6 9.91 10.98 5.67
CA PRO A 6 10.23 12.26 6.29
C PRO A 6 9.51 13.43 5.60
N ASP A 7 9.15 14.48 6.36
CA ASP A 7 8.40 15.63 5.84
C ASP A 7 9.14 16.36 4.71
N ASN A 8 10.47 16.44 4.79
CA ASN A 8 11.31 17.03 3.75
C ASN A 8 11.40 16.20 2.47
N ILE A 9 10.87 15.00 2.47
CA ILE A 9 10.72 14.09 1.31
C ILE A 9 9.28 14.10 0.82
N ASP A 10 8.31 13.95 1.72
CA ASP A 10 6.90 13.80 1.39
C ASP A 10 6.36 15.02 0.62
N LYS A 11 6.65 16.23 1.14
CA LYS A 11 6.17 17.46 0.53
C LYS A 11 6.71 17.70 -0.90
N PRO A 12 8.02 17.58 -1.19
CA PRO A 12 8.53 17.65 -2.56
C PRO A 12 7.91 16.59 -3.49
N ALA A 13 7.81 15.34 -3.04
CA ALA A 13 7.22 14.27 -3.83
C ALA A 13 5.75 14.58 -4.20
N TYR A 14 4.96 15.09 -3.24
CA TYR A 14 3.57 15.47 -3.44
C TYR A 14 3.41 16.66 -4.40
N THR A 15 4.29 17.66 -4.32
CA THR A 15 4.21 18.89 -5.15
C THR A 15 4.88 18.76 -6.51
N GLY A 16 5.59 17.64 -6.77
CA GLY A 16 6.38 17.45 -7.99
C GLY A 16 7.67 18.27 -8.01
N ALA A 17 8.14 18.75 -6.87
CA ALA A 17 9.43 19.42 -6.75
C ALA A 17 10.59 18.41 -6.87
N PRO A 18 11.81 18.81 -7.22
CA PRO A 18 12.95 17.89 -7.25
C PRO A 18 13.28 17.33 -5.86
N PRO A 19 13.85 16.11 -5.79
CA PRO A 19 14.25 15.51 -4.52
C PRO A 19 15.32 16.37 -3.81
N PRO A 20 15.40 16.32 -2.48
CA PRO A 20 16.53 16.89 -1.75
C PRO A 20 17.86 16.29 -2.21
N SER A 21 18.94 17.07 -2.13
CA SER A 21 20.28 16.58 -2.42
C SER A 21 20.77 15.61 -1.35
N GLY A 22 21.63 14.67 -1.74
CA GLY A 22 22.31 13.75 -0.80
C GLY A 22 21.51 12.49 -0.44
N LEU A 23 20.45 12.18 -1.16
CA LEU A 23 19.73 10.92 -0.99
C LEU A 23 20.62 9.73 -1.41
N SER A 24 20.56 8.65 -0.65
CA SER A 24 21.11 7.35 -1.06
C SER A 24 20.29 6.78 -2.24
N ALA A 25 20.82 5.75 -2.90
CA ALA A 25 20.12 5.09 -4.02
C ALA A 25 18.74 4.55 -3.59
N ASP A 26 18.63 3.97 -2.40
CA ASP A 26 17.36 3.48 -1.86
C ASP A 26 16.37 4.62 -1.58
N GLU A 27 16.83 5.74 -1.04
CA GLU A 27 16.00 6.91 -0.76
C GLU A 27 15.55 7.61 -2.03
N GLN A 28 16.43 7.70 -3.03
CA GLN A 28 16.07 8.22 -4.36
C GLN A 28 15.01 7.34 -5.01
N HIS A 29 15.18 6.02 -4.98
CA HIS A 29 14.21 5.08 -5.52
C HIS A 29 12.84 5.22 -4.83
N ALA A 30 12.82 5.29 -3.50
CA ALA A 30 11.58 5.49 -2.74
C ALA A 30 10.93 6.85 -3.04
N TYR A 31 11.73 7.91 -3.23
CA TYR A 31 11.25 9.22 -3.66
C TYR A 31 10.55 9.13 -5.03
N ASP A 32 11.20 8.49 -6.01
CA ASP A 32 10.65 8.36 -7.37
C ASP A 32 9.33 7.58 -7.39
N GLN A 33 9.23 6.53 -6.57
CA GLN A 33 7.98 5.78 -6.38
C GLN A 33 6.88 6.64 -5.76
N LEU A 34 7.18 7.42 -4.72
CA LEU A 34 6.23 8.33 -4.09
C LEU A 34 5.76 9.42 -5.06
N ALA A 35 6.68 10.05 -5.78
CA ALA A 35 6.35 11.08 -6.77
C ALA A 35 5.46 10.52 -7.88
N PHE A 36 5.73 9.30 -8.35
CA PHE A 36 4.90 8.60 -9.31
C PHE A 36 3.49 8.34 -8.75
N PHE A 37 3.40 7.81 -7.52
CA PHE A 37 2.13 7.52 -6.87
C PHE A 37 1.29 8.79 -6.66
N TYR A 38 1.89 9.85 -6.15
CA TYR A 38 1.19 11.13 -5.96
C TYR A 38 0.66 11.70 -7.26
N LYS A 39 1.39 11.51 -8.35
CA LYS A 39 1.00 12.01 -9.66
C LYS A 39 -0.07 11.15 -10.35
N HIS A 40 -0.03 9.83 -10.16
CA HIS A 40 -0.80 8.89 -10.97
C HIS A 40 -1.72 7.96 -10.19
N GLY A 41 -1.48 7.72 -8.88
CA GLY A 41 -2.15 6.70 -8.09
C GLY A 41 -3.05 7.24 -6.97
N LEU A 42 -3.09 8.56 -6.72
CA LEU A 42 -3.78 9.11 -5.54
C LEU A 42 -5.28 9.31 -5.71
N ALA A 43 -5.82 9.18 -6.93
CA ALA A 43 -7.19 9.57 -7.25
C ALA A 43 -8.24 8.85 -6.39
N PHE A 44 -8.10 7.54 -6.18
CA PHE A 44 -9.04 6.77 -5.35
C PHE A 44 -9.11 7.26 -3.90
N ALA A 45 -7.96 7.59 -3.30
CA ALA A 45 -7.89 8.08 -1.93
C ALA A 45 -8.47 9.49 -1.80
N GLN A 46 -8.29 10.33 -2.81
CA GLN A 46 -8.89 11.67 -2.88
C GLN A 46 -10.40 11.59 -3.02
N GLU A 47 -10.91 10.70 -3.87
CA GLU A 47 -12.34 10.49 -4.04
C GLU A 47 -12.97 9.98 -2.74
N MET A 48 -12.42 8.93 -2.15
CA MET A 48 -12.89 8.39 -0.88
C MET A 48 -12.78 9.39 0.28
N GLY A 49 -11.73 10.19 0.31
CA GLY A 49 -11.48 11.16 1.38
C GLY A 49 -12.25 12.47 1.28
N ASN A 50 -12.67 12.87 0.08
CA ASN A 50 -13.28 14.18 -0.16
C ASN A 50 -14.72 14.12 -0.69
N ARG A 51 -15.04 13.10 -1.50
CA ARG A 51 -16.34 12.97 -2.20
C ARG A 51 -16.89 11.54 -2.17
N PRO A 52 -16.92 10.84 -1.01
CA PRO A 52 -17.30 9.42 -0.94
C PRO A 52 -18.72 9.15 -1.44
N GLN A 53 -19.60 10.17 -1.45
CA GLN A 53 -20.97 10.03 -1.94
C GLN A 53 -21.04 9.70 -3.44
N THR A 54 -20.01 9.99 -4.23
CA THR A 54 -20.03 9.65 -5.66
C THR A 54 -19.86 8.15 -5.89
N LEU A 55 -19.32 7.43 -4.88
CA LEU A 55 -19.14 5.98 -4.92
C LEU A 55 -20.46 5.18 -4.86
N TYR A 56 -21.61 5.81 -4.53
CA TYR A 56 -22.89 5.11 -4.60
C TYR A 56 -23.18 4.54 -5.98
N GLY A 57 -22.67 5.17 -7.05
CA GLY A 57 -22.83 4.66 -8.41
C GLY A 57 -22.16 3.32 -8.67
N ILE A 58 -21.14 2.96 -7.91
CA ILE A 58 -20.46 1.65 -8.06
C ILE A 58 -21.19 0.51 -7.35
N GLU A 59 -22.14 0.82 -6.45
CA GLU A 59 -22.97 -0.18 -5.77
C GLU A 59 -24.10 -0.71 -6.66
N ASP A 60 -24.41 -0.03 -7.75
CA ASP A 60 -25.45 -0.46 -8.71
C ASP A 60 -24.90 -1.38 -9.82
N SER A 61 -23.57 -1.59 -9.87
CA SER A 61 -22.96 -2.34 -10.95
C SER A 61 -21.76 -3.17 -10.47
N PRO A 62 -21.81 -4.51 -10.57
CA PRO A 62 -20.66 -5.35 -10.21
C PRO A 62 -19.43 -5.05 -11.09
N ILE A 63 -19.61 -4.66 -12.35
CA ILE A 63 -18.51 -4.26 -13.23
C ILE A 63 -17.94 -2.89 -12.83
N GLY A 64 -18.80 -1.97 -12.39
CA GLY A 64 -18.37 -0.68 -11.85
C GLY A 64 -17.56 -0.85 -10.58
N LEU A 65 -17.99 -1.71 -9.66
CA LEU A 65 -17.25 -2.06 -8.46
C LEU A 65 -15.93 -2.76 -8.78
N ALA A 66 -15.93 -3.72 -9.70
CA ALA A 66 -14.72 -4.42 -10.15
C ALA A 66 -13.69 -3.42 -10.70
N SER A 67 -14.08 -2.53 -11.59
CA SER A 67 -13.17 -1.52 -12.16
C SER A 67 -12.60 -0.58 -11.11
N TRP A 68 -13.37 -0.26 -10.07
CA TRP A 68 -12.92 0.55 -8.94
C TRP A 68 -11.88 -0.18 -8.07
N ILE A 69 -12.16 -1.43 -7.68
CA ILE A 69 -11.28 -2.21 -6.79
C ILE A 69 -9.97 -2.60 -7.48
N LEU A 70 -10.03 -2.96 -8.77
CA LEU A 70 -8.87 -3.48 -9.50
C LEU A 70 -7.87 -2.40 -9.92
N ASP A 71 -8.26 -1.13 -9.95
CA ASP A 71 -7.41 0.00 -10.30
C ASP A 71 -6.84 0.71 -9.06
N HIS A 72 -6.25 -0.08 -8.14
CA HIS A 72 -5.66 0.47 -6.92
C HIS A 72 -4.30 1.15 -7.18
N ASP A 73 -3.38 0.46 -7.84
CA ASP A 73 -2.06 0.95 -8.21
C ASP A 73 -1.52 0.20 -9.44
N ALA A 74 -0.53 0.79 -10.11
CA ALA A 74 -0.01 0.26 -11.38
C ALA A 74 0.60 -1.15 -11.25
N ARG A 75 1.18 -1.51 -10.10
CA ARG A 75 1.79 -2.83 -9.86
C ARG A 75 0.72 -3.89 -9.64
N SER A 76 -0.24 -3.61 -8.76
CA SER A 76 -1.40 -4.48 -8.53
C SER A 76 -2.21 -4.69 -9.82
N TYR A 77 -2.45 -3.62 -10.59
CA TYR A 77 -3.13 -3.72 -11.88
C TYR A 77 -2.37 -4.62 -12.87
N ALA A 78 -1.05 -4.46 -12.98
CA ALA A 78 -0.22 -5.30 -13.85
C ALA A 78 -0.24 -6.77 -13.43
N LEU A 79 -0.17 -7.07 -12.12
CA LEU A 79 -0.29 -8.42 -11.58
C LEU A 79 -1.64 -9.04 -11.96
N ILE A 80 -2.74 -8.34 -11.68
CA ILE A 80 -4.10 -8.80 -11.99
C ILE A 80 -4.27 -9.07 -13.48
N THR A 81 -3.74 -8.19 -14.33
CA THR A 81 -3.78 -8.38 -15.80
C THR A 81 -3.09 -9.67 -16.23
N ARG A 82 -1.91 -9.98 -15.65
CA ARG A 82 -1.20 -11.24 -15.93
C ARG A 82 -1.99 -12.46 -15.47
N ILE A 83 -2.61 -12.39 -14.28
CA ILE A 83 -3.44 -13.48 -13.74
C ILE A 83 -4.64 -13.77 -14.68
N PHE A 84 -5.32 -12.74 -15.14
CA PHE A 84 -6.43 -12.90 -16.09
C PHE A 84 -5.96 -13.39 -17.49
N ALA A 85 -4.68 -13.20 -17.81
CA ALA A 85 -4.03 -13.79 -18.99
C ALA A 85 -3.53 -15.23 -18.75
N GLY A 86 -3.82 -15.85 -17.59
CA GLY A 86 -3.44 -17.23 -17.25
C GLY A 86 -2.05 -17.39 -16.64
N GLN A 87 -1.44 -16.30 -16.17
CA GLN A 87 -0.13 -16.31 -15.50
C GLN A 87 -0.35 -16.16 -13.99
N GLU A 88 -0.62 -17.26 -13.30
CA GLU A 88 -0.83 -17.25 -11.85
C GLU A 88 0.48 -16.96 -11.10
N GLU A 89 0.43 -15.98 -10.19
CA GLU A 89 1.56 -15.54 -9.38
C GLU A 89 1.15 -15.40 -7.90
N GLY A 90 0.79 -16.51 -7.26
CA GLY A 90 0.35 -16.53 -5.86
C GLY A 90 -1.13 -16.22 -5.65
N LEU A 91 -1.79 -15.60 -6.64
CA LEU A 91 -3.23 -15.38 -6.72
C LEU A 91 -3.80 -16.08 -7.94
N THR A 92 -5.03 -16.57 -7.80
CA THR A 92 -5.82 -17.08 -8.91
C THR A 92 -6.83 -16.04 -9.38
N ARG A 93 -7.41 -16.29 -10.56
CA ARG A 93 -8.54 -15.49 -11.04
C ARG A 93 -9.73 -15.52 -10.08
N ASP A 94 -9.99 -16.67 -9.47
CA ASP A 94 -11.11 -16.84 -8.55
C ASP A 94 -10.90 -16.06 -7.25
N ASP A 95 -9.68 -16.01 -6.70
CA ASP A 95 -9.36 -15.17 -5.53
C ASP A 95 -9.73 -13.70 -5.77
N ILE A 96 -9.45 -13.19 -6.97
CA ILE A 96 -9.76 -11.80 -7.34
C ILE A 96 -11.28 -11.60 -7.46
N LEU A 97 -11.98 -12.53 -8.13
CA LEU A 97 -13.42 -12.47 -8.30
C LEU A 97 -14.17 -12.63 -6.97
N ASP A 98 -13.70 -13.49 -6.08
CA ASP A 98 -14.26 -13.69 -4.75
C ASP A 98 -14.16 -12.41 -3.91
N ASN A 99 -13.03 -11.71 -3.98
CA ASN A 99 -12.89 -10.43 -3.29
C ASN A 99 -13.90 -9.39 -3.79
N ILE A 100 -14.07 -9.24 -5.09
CA ILE A 100 -15.08 -8.34 -5.68
C ILE A 100 -16.49 -8.76 -5.26
N THR A 101 -16.77 -10.06 -5.32
CA THR A 101 -18.08 -10.63 -4.97
C THR A 101 -18.42 -10.39 -3.50
N LEU A 102 -17.43 -10.49 -2.60
CA LEU A 102 -17.61 -10.18 -1.19
C LEU A 102 -18.10 -8.74 -0.97
N TYR A 103 -17.43 -7.77 -1.59
CA TYR A 103 -17.86 -6.36 -1.51
C TYR A 103 -19.23 -6.15 -2.14
N TRP A 104 -19.50 -6.79 -3.28
CA TRP A 104 -20.77 -6.68 -3.98
C TRP A 104 -21.94 -7.22 -3.15
N LEU A 105 -21.84 -8.47 -2.70
CA LEU A 105 -22.93 -9.12 -1.95
C LEU A 105 -23.17 -8.52 -0.56
N SER A 106 -22.12 -7.98 0.07
CA SER A 106 -22.25 -7.32 1.38
C SER A 106 -22.65 -5.85 1.28
N ASN A 107 -22.71 -5.29 0.07
CA ASN A 107 -23.02 -3.87 -0.18
C ASN A 107 -22.10 -2.92 0.62
N THR A 108 -20.77 -3.17 0.59
CA THR A 108 -19.80 -2.47 1.44
C THR A 108 -18.87 -1.54 0.66
N ALA A 109 -19.10 -1.31 -0.61
CA ALA A 109 -18.26 -0.45 -1.45
C ALA A 109 -18.13 0.98 -0.88
N VAL A 110 -19.25 1.65 -0.62
CA VAL A 110 -19.25 3.02 -0.05
C VAL A 110 -18.77 3.02 1.40
N SER A 111 -19.17 2.04 2.22
CA SER A 111 -18.73 1.98 3.62
C SER A 111 -17.23 1.77 3.76
N SER A 112 -16.57 1.12 2.81
CA SER A 112 -15.11 0.97 2.79
C SER A 112 -14.38 2.32 2.65
N ALA A 113 -14.99 3.30 1.98
CA ALA A 113 -14.44 4.65 1.85
C ALA A 113 -14.38 5.43 3.17
N ARG A 114 -15.14 4.98 4.19
CA ARG A 114 -15.20 5.63 5.49
C ARG A 114 -13.84 5.74 6.17
N LEU A 115 -12.98 4.74 5.98
CA LEU A 115 -11.60 4.78 6.46
C LEU A 115 -10.86 6.04 5.98
N TYR A 116 -10.99 6.38 4.72
CA TYR A 116 -10.35 7.55 4.10
C TYR A 116 -11.04 8.85 4.50
N TRP A 117 -12.37 8.86 4.60
CA TRP A 117 -13.14 10.00 5.04
C TRP A 117 -12.82 10.42 6.48
N GLU A 118 -12.67 9.46 7.38
CA GLU A 118 -12.42 9.70 8.81
C GLU A 118 -10.94 9.89 9.14
N ASN A 119 -10.02 9.30 8.37
CA ASN A 119 -8.58 9.41 8.62
C ASN A 119 -8.03 10.75 8.13
N LYS A 120 -7.67 11.62 9.07
CA LYS A 120 -7.08 12.94 8.80
C LYS A 120 -5.56 12.99 9.01
N LEU A 121 -4.92 11.85 9.24
CA LEU A 121 -3.45 11.76 9.37
C LEU A 121 -2.79 11.82 7.98
N GLY A 122 -1.57 12.33 7.94
CA GLY A 122 -0.75 12.29 6.73
C GLY A 122 -0.60 10.85 6.21
N PHE A 123 -0.63 10.67 4.89
CA PHE A 123 -0.74 9.34 4.28
C PHE A 123 0.48 8.47 4.60
N PHE A 124 1.67 8.97 4.33
CA PHE A 124 2.93 8.24 4.51
C PHE A 124 3.79 8.72 5.69
N SER A 125 3.40 9.80 6.35
CA SER A 125 4.16 10.40 7.45
C SER A 125 4.32 9.47 8.65
N PRO A 126 5.37 9.61 9.45
CA PRO A 126 5.55 8.90 10.72
C PRO A 126 4.35 9.07 11.66
N LYS A 127 3.97 7.97 12.34
CA LYS A 127 2.80 7.94 13.24
C LYS A 127 3.18 7.94 14.73
N HIS A 128 4.45 8.20 15.06
CA HIS A 128 4.96 8.23 16.46
C HIS A 128 4.65 6.96 17.26
N VAL A 129 4.85 5.78 16.66
CA VAL A 129 4.59 4.48 17.28
C VAL A 129 5.64 4.20 18.37
N ALA A 130 5.19 4.08 19.62
CA ALA A 130 6.06 3.91 20.79
C ALA A 130 6.31 2.43 21.19
N ILE A 131 5.58 1.49 20.60
CA ILE A 131 5.78 0.04 20.81
C ILE A 131 6.84 -0.51 19.84
N PRO A 132 7.36 -1.74 20.04
CA PRO A 132 8.23 -2.40 19.08
C PRO A 132 7.58 -2.52 17.70
N VAL A 133 8.35 -2.23 16.64
CA VAL A 133 7.88 -2.24 15.25
C VAL A 133 8.74 -3.18 14.41
N ALA A 134 8.10 -3.98 13.57
CA ALA A 134 8.71 -4.74 12.50
C ALA A 134 8.32 -4.13 11.14
N VAL A 135 9.27 -3.98 10.23
CA VAL A 135 9.05 -3.49 8.87
C VAL A 135 9.56 -4.51 7.88
N SER A 136 8.66 -5.04 7.05
CA SER A 136 8.97 -5.89 5.90
C SER A 136 8.63 -5.10 4.64
N VAL A 137 9.63 -4.91 3.78
CA VAL A 137 9.53 -4.08 2.58
C VAL A 137 9.39 -4.98 1.37
N PHE A 138 8.24 -4.90 0.71
CA PHE A 138 7.95 -5.62 -0.52
C PHE A 138 8.29 -4.75 -1.74
N PRO A 139 8.90 -5.30 -2.81
CA PRO A 139 9.45 -4.50 -3.90
C PRO A 139 8.40 -3.76 -4.73
N ASP A 140 7.20 -4.35 -4.88
CA ASP A 140 6.09 -3.80 -5.67
C ASP A 140 5.06 -3.03 -4.82
N GLU A 141 5.43 -2.65 -3.59
CA GLU A 141 4.64 -1.73 -2.77
C GLU A 141 4.64 -0.31 -3.38
N ILE A 142 3.70 0.53 -2.99
CA ILE A 142 3.59 1.94 -3.40
C ILE A 142 4.94 2.66 -3.28
N TYR A 143 5.66 2.41 -2.19
CA TYR A 143 7.07 2.76 -2.06
C TYR A 143 7.83 1.76 -1.19
N ALA A 144 9.05 1.45 -1.57
CA ALA A 144 9.95 0.59 -0.82
C ALA A 144 10.66 1.42 0.27
N ALA A 145 10.12 1.39 1.51
CA ALA A 145 10.63 2.21 2.61
C ALA A 145 12.12 1.95 2.88
N PRO A 146 13.03 2.93 2.71
CA PRO A 146 14.44 2.78 3.06
C PRO A 146 14.63 2.51 4.55
N ARG A 147 15.68 1.77 4.90
CA ARG A 147 16.00 1.47 6.29
C ARG A 147 16.21 2.74 7.11
N SER A 148 16.90 3.73 6.55
CA SER A 148 17.15 5.02 7.20
C SER A 148 15.85 5.74 7.60
N TRP A 149 14.83 5.71 6.73
CA TRP A 149 13.53 6.31 7.05
C TRP A 149 12.77 5.50 8.11
N ALA A 150 12.82 4.18 8.02
CA ALA A 150 12.18 3.32 9.02
C ALA A 150 12.82 3.51 10.41
N GLU A 151 14.14 3.58 10.51
CA GLU A 151 14.88 3.84 11.76
C GLU A 151 14.55 5.23 12.32
N GLY A 152 14.41 6.25 11.48
CA GLY A 152 14.00 7.59 11.88
C GLY A 152 12.57 7.68 12.39
N ALA A 153 11.64 6.90 11.78
CA ALA A 153 10.23 6.92 12.14
C ALA A 153 9.87 6.03 13.34
N TYR A 154 10.62 4.95 13.57
CA TYR A 154 10.33 3.93 14.57
C TYR A 154 11.48 3.73 15.55
N PRO A 155 11.51 4.45 16.69
CA PRO A 155 12.59 4.37 17.68
C PRO A 155 12.82 2.96 18.26
N LYS A 156 11.80 2.09 18.18
CA LYS A 156 11.87 0.69 18.61
C LYS A 156 11.71 -0.27 17.42
N LEU A 157 12.44 0.01 16.34
CA LEU A 157 12.50 -0.90 15.19
C LEU A 157 13.26 -2.17 15.58
N ILE A 158 12.57 -3.32 15.67
CA ILE A 158 13.13 -4.60 16.10
C ILE A 158 13.37 -5.57 14.94
N HIS A 159 12.82 -5.30 13.77
CA HIS A 159 12.99 -6.09 12.57
C HIS A 159 12.87 -5.18 11.33
N TYR A 160 13.77 -5.37 10.38
CA TYR A 160 13.70 -4.75 9.07
C TYR A 160 14.22 -5.72 8.04
N ASN A 161 13.40 -6.02 7.03
CA ASN A 161 13.78 -6.91 5.93
C ASN A 161 13.25 -6.39 4.59
N LYS A 162 14.06 -6.53 3.55
CA LYS A 162 13.67 -6.28 2.15
C LYS A 162 13.44 -7.63 1.48
N LEU A 163 12.27 -7.79 0.87
CA LEU A 163 11.83 -9.01 0.21
C LEU A 163 12.06 -8.89 -1.31
N ASP A 164 12.10 -10.04 -1.98
CA ASP A 164 12.38 -10.12 -3.42
C ASP A 164 11.12 -10.09 -4.29
N LYS A 165 9.93 -10.28 -3.68
CA LYS A 165 8.65 -10.32 -4.38
C LYS A 165 7.48 -9.95 -3.47
N GLY A 166 6.36 -9.55 -4.10
CA GLY A 166 5.14 -9.11 -3.44
C GLY A 166 4.96 -7.59 -3.49
N GLY A 167 3.71 -7.14 -3.39
CA GLY A 167 3.31 -5.75 -3.52
C GLY A 167 2.46 -5.26 -2.36
N HIS A 168 1.54 -4.37 -2.68
CA HIS A 168 0.67 -3.72 -1.68
C HIS A 168 -0.18 -4.70 -0.89
N PHE A 169 -0.66 -5.74 -1.53
CA PHE A 169 -1.48 -6.78 -0.92
C PHE A 169 -0.66 -8.05 -0.59
N ALA A 170 0.56 -7.88 -0.08
CA ALA A 170 1.53 -8.95 0.15
C ALA A 170 0.97 -10.14 0.96
N ALA A 171 0.07 -9.92 1.91
CA ALA A 171 -0.58 -10.98 2.66
C ALA A 171 -1.44 -11.91 1.77
N TRP A 172 -1.99 -11.34 0.70
CA TRP A 172 -2.82 -12.04 -0.28
C TRP A 172 -1.97 -12.60 -1.43
N GLU A 173 -1.06 -11.78 -1.98
CA GLU A 173 -0.19 -12.15 -3.09
C GLU A 173 0.86 -13.20 -2.74
N GLN A 174 1.43 -13.13 -1.52
CA GLN A 174 2.55 -13.95 -1.04
C GLN A 174 2.31 -14.42 0.40
N PRO A 175 1.23 -15.20 0.70
CA PRO A 175 0.80 -15.53 2.06
C PRO A 175 1.86 -16.27 2.86
N GLN A 176 2.63 -17.16 2.23
CA GLN A 176 3.71 -17.88 2.89
C GLN A 176 4.82 -16.93 3.35
N LEU A 177 5.34 -16.11 2.43
CA LEU A 177 6.39 -15.14 2.71
C LEU A 177 5.95 -14.12 3.76
N PHE A 178 4.72 -13.60 3.63
CA PHE A 178 4.14 -12.69 4.61
C PHE A 178 4.05 -13.31 6.01
N SER A 179 3.59 -14.57 6.12
CA SER A 179 3.48 -15.25 7.41
C SER A 179 4.84 -15.53 8.06
N GLU A 180 5.88 -15.80 7.25
CA GLU A 180 7.26 -15.96 7.72
C GLU A 180 7.82 -14.64 8.27
N GLU A 181 7.58 -13.53 7.60
CA GLU A 181 7.95 -12.20 8.06
C GLU A 181 7.24 -11.79 9.36
N VAL A 182 5.94 -12.07 9.48
CA VAL A 182 5.20 -11.86 10.73
C VAL A 182 5.83 -12.66 11.88
N ARG A 183 6.15 -13.95 11.66
CA ARG A 183 6.83 -14.78 12.67
C ARG A 183 8.22 -14.25 13.02
N ALA A 184 8.98 -13.79 12.03
CA ALA A 184 10.31 -13.20 12.24
C ALA A 184 10.21 -11.93 13.09
N GLY A 185 9.30 -11.03 12.75
CA GLY A 185 9.06 -9.77 13.47
C GLY A 185 8.64 -9.97 14.93
N PHE A 186 7.82 -11.00 15.22
CA PHE A 186 7.40 -11.31 16.59
C PHE A 186 8.39 -12.15 17.39
N ARG A 187 9.38 -12.78 16.74
CA ARG A 187 10.34 -13.67 17.43
C ARG A 187 11.08 -13.00 18.60
N PRO A 188 11.58 -11.75 18.48
CA PRO A 188 12.27 -11.09 19.59
C PRO A 188 11.38 -10.79 20.80
N LEU A 189 10.06 -10.83 20.63
CA LEU A 189 9.07 -10.52 21.69
C LEU A 189 8.58 -11.78 22.43
N ARG A 190 8.93 -12.97 21.95
CA ARG A 190 8.59 -14.22 22.62
C ARG A 190 9.60 -14.47 23.77
N LYS A 191 9.07 -14.57 24.96
CA LYS A 191 9.83 -14.99 26.17
C LYS A 191 9.87 -16.50 26.25
#